data_0071582b2a1ebb4a9cce68b92d9bd604
#
_entry.id   0071582b2a1ebb4a9cce68b92d9bd604
#
_cell.length_a   1.000
_cell.length_b   1.000
_cell.length_c   1.000
_cell.angle_alpha   90.00
_cell.angle_beta   90.00
_cell.angle_gamma   90.00
#
_symmetry.space_group_name_H-M   'P 1'
#
loop_
_entity.id
_entity.type
_entity.pdbx_description
1 polymer ?
#
loop_
_entity_poly.entity_id
_entity_poly.type
_entity_poly.pdbx_seq_one_letter_code
_entity_poly.pdbx_strand_id
1 'polypeptide(L)'
;HMGNRVEILEGVFSVVIRSRLLVFAVAGLWLLTVILYVIEAAAKERIYKLGKLPVYIWTVLAAVIILAVGYVLYDANAGGHADKYGSVQRYVHFDDDWGTQRGMVWRLALDDYKNEFTWNEKVFGYGPETFGIMTHQWNNDETIAKTTVIYDNAHNEYLQYFVTIGPIGVLSYVGILICACIEMNRRKEKSPYVLGCFFAVLCYAVQATVNLCVPIVAPIMWMLMSVGTAQSEDEE
;
A
#
# COMPACT_ATOMS: atom_id res chain seq x y z
N HIS A 1 -11.73 29.90 23.81
CA HIS A 1 -12.71 28.84 23.45
C HIS A 1 -12.22 27.84 22.37
N MET A 2 -11.18 28.17 21.59
CA MET A 2 -10.58 27.24 20.62
C MET A 2 -9.66 26.19 21.28
N GLY A 3 -8.88 26.55 22.28
CA GLY A 3 -7.97 25.63 22.97
C GLY A 3 -8.65 24.42 23.61
N ASN A 4 -9.78 24.63 24.30
CA ASN A 4 -10.52 23.53 24.95
C ASN A 4 -11.12 22.52 23.96
N ARG A 5 -11.43 22.89 22.73
CA ARG A 5 -11.94 21.95 21.71
C ARG A 5 -10.84 21.07 21.13
N VAL A 6 -9.63 21.61 20.99
CA VAL A 6 -8.47 20.88 20.52
C VAL A 6 -8.05 19.83 21.55
N GLU A 7 -7.95 20.19 22.84
CA GLU A 7 -7.62 19.24 23.92
C GLU A 7 -8.65 18.09 24.07
N ILE A 8 -9.94 18.39 23.91
CA ILE A 8 -10.99 17.36 23.93
C ILE A 8 -10.86 16.40 22.77
N LEU A 9 -10.59 16.90 21.55
CA LEU A 9 -10.38 16.08 20.36
C LEU A 9 -9.13 15.21 20.49
N GLU A 10 -8.04 15.75 21.04
CA GLU A 10 -6.81 14.98 21.31
C GLU A 10 -7.04 13.89 22.36
N GLY A 11 -7.81 14.18 23.41
CA GLY A 11 -8.19 13.21 24.43
C GLY A 11 -9.04 12.06 23.84
N VAL A 12 -10.06 12.37 23.05
CA VAL A 12 -10.93 11.38 22.40
C VAL A 12 -10.14 10.55 21.38
N PHE A 13 -9.29 11.18 20.58
CA PHE A 13 -8.47 10.50 19.58
C PHE A 13 -7.48 9.52 20.22
N SER A 14 -6.82 9.92 21.33
CA SER A 14 -5.91 9.07 22.07
C SER A 14 -6.62 7.87 22.73
N VAL A 15 -7.84 8.07 23.24
CA VAL A 15 -8.65 7.00 23.82
C VAL A 15 -9.09 6.01 22.74
N VAL A 16 -9.54 6.48 21.58
CA VAL A 16 -9.98 5.62 20.46
C VAL A 16 -8.83 4.76 19.96
N ILE A 17 -7.63 5.33 19.80
CA ILE A 17 -6.45 4.57 19.36
C ILE A 17 -5.98 3.59 20.42
N ARG A 18 -5.86 4.01 21.69
CA ARG A 18 -5.41 3.15 22.79
C ARG A 18 -6.36 2.00 23.08
N SER A 19 -7.66 2.24 23.03
CA SER A 19 -8.68 1.24 23.35
C SER A 19 -8.91 0.21 22.24
N ARG A 20 -8.34 0.40 21.06
CA ARG A 20 -8.61 -0.40 19.86
C ARG A 20 -10.11 -0.49 19.51
N LEU A 21 -10.95 0.39 20.08
CA LEU A 21 -12.40 0.39 19.87
C LEU A 21 -12.78 0.45 18.37
N LEU A 22 -12.05 1.25 17.58
CA LEU A 22 -12.28 1.33 16.14
C LEU A 22 -12.05 -0.03 15.45
N VAL A 23 -11.00 -0.76 15.84
CA VAL A 23 -10.68 -2.09 15.29
C VAL A 23 -11.79 -3.08 15.62
N PHE A 24 -12.24 -3.09 16.88
CA PHE A 24 -13.34 -3.96 17.30
C PHE A 24 -14.67 -3.59 16.66
N ALA A 25 -14.95 -2.29 16.47
CA ALA A 25 -16.16 -1.84 15.79
C ALA A 25 -16.19 -2.25 14.31
N VAL A 26 -15.07 -2.07 13.59
CA VAL A 26 -14.94 -2.50 12.18
C VAL A 26 -15.02 -4.01 12.06
N ALA A 27 -14.32 -4.75 12.92
CA ALA A 27 -14.37 -6.21 12.96
C ALA A 27 -15.78 -6.74 13.27
N GLY A 28 -16.47 -6.12 14.25
CA GLY A 28 -17.85 -6.45 14.59
C GLY A 28 -18.82 -6.19 13.45
N LEU A 29 -18.69 -5.05 12.75
CA LEU A 29 -19.49 -4.72 11.59
C LEU A 29 -19.24 -5.69 10.43
N TRP A 30 -17.98 -6.07 10.22
CA TRP A 30 -17.60 -7.07 9.22
C TRP A 30 -18.21 -8.43 9.53
N LEU A 31 -18.06 -8.90 10.79
CA LEU A 31 -18.64 -10.17 11.23
C LEU A 31 -20.16 -10.18 11.08
N LEU A 32 -20.84 -9.09 11.48
CA LEU A 32 -22.28 -8.94 11.29
C LEU A 32 -22.68 -9.03 9.82
N THR A 33 -21.93 -8.37 8.93
CA THR A 33 -22.19 -8.42 7.48
C THR A 33 -22.05 -9.85 6.96
N VAL A 34 -21.00 -10.58 7.36
CA VAL A 34 -20.79 -11.98 6.98
C VAL A 34 -21.92 -12.86 7.49
N ILE A 35 -22.33 -12.70 8.76
CA ILE A 35 -23.44 -13.47 9.37
C ILE A 35 -24.73 -13.24 8.56
N LEU A 36 -25.05 -11.99 8.22
CA LEU A 36 -26.26 -11.66 7.46
C LEU A 36 -26.26 -12.30 6.06
N TYR A 37 -25.11 -12.32 5.36
CA TYR A 37 -24.99 -13.00 4.07
C TYR A 37 -25.09 -14.53 4.18
N VAL A 38 -24.51 -15.11 5.25
CA VAL A 38 -24.61 -16.57 5.50
C VAL A 38 -26.07 -16.96 5.80
N ILE A 39 -26.78 -16.18 6.60
CA ILE A 39 -28.22 -16.40 6.88
C ILE A 39 -29.04 -16.29 5.59
N GLU A 40 -28.80 -15.26 4.77
CA GLU A 40 -29.50 -15.08 3.48
C GLU A 40 -29.25 -16.28 2.53
N ALA A 41 -28.02 -16.78 2.47
CA ALA A 41 -27.65 -17.91 1.66
C ALA A 41 -28.26 -19.25 2.17
N ALA A 42 -28.29 -19.44 3.50
CA ALA A 42 -28.82 -20.65 4.11
C ALA A 42 -30.35 -20.76 4.05
N ALA A 43 -31.07 -19.63 4.08
CA ALA A 43 -32.52 -19.60 4.10
C ALA A 43 -33.19 -19.90 2.75
N LYS A 44 -32.43 -20.01 1.65
CA LYS A 44 -32.94 -20.19 0.26
C LYS A 44 -33.97 -19.13 -0.20
N GLU A 45 -34.43 -18.29 0.69
CA GLU A 45 -35.32 -17.16 0.44
C GLU A 45 -34.68 -15.90 0.99
N ARG A 46 -34.83 -14.77 0.28
CA ARG A 46 -34.36 -13.47 0.78
C ARG A 46 -35.19 -13.04 1.98
N ILE A 47 -34.74 -13.40 3.19
CA ILE A 47 -35.39 -13.00 4.45
C ILE A 47 -35.26 -11.49 4.65
N TYR A 48 -34.12 -10.92 4.22
CA TYR A 48 -33.88 -9.48 4.29
C TYR A 48 -33.60 -8.95 2.90
N LYS A 49 -34.34 -7.91 2.50
CA LYS A 49 -34.04 -7.15 1.27
C LYS A 49 -32.86 -6.21 1.50
N LEU A 50 -31.70 -6.77 1.91
CA LEU A 50 -30.50 -5.97 2.15
C LEU A 50 -30.00 -5.28 0.87
N GLY A 51 -30.18 -5.93 -0.28
CA GLY A 51 -29.82 -5.37 -1.57
C GLY A 51 -28.36 -4.88 -1.62
N LYS A 52 -28.16 -3.65 -2.05
CA LYS A 52 -26.85 -3.00 -2.12
C LYS A 52 -26.47 -2.21 -0.86
N LEU A 53 -27.33 -2.19 0.17
CA LEU A 53 -27.10 -1.39 1.39
C LEU A 53 -25.77 -1.71 2.09
N PRO A 54 -25.37 -2.98 2.32
CA PRO A 54 -24.06 -3.29 2.91
C PRO A 54 -22.90 -2.76 2.07
N VAL A 55 -22.99 -2.83 0.74
CA VAL A 55 -21.97 -2.30 -0.16
C VAL A 55 -21.81 -0.79 0.03
N TYR A 56 -22.92 -0.05 0.08
CA TYR A 56 -22.87 1.40 0.31
C TYR A 56 -22.27 1.74 1.68
N ILE A 57 -22.65 1.01 2.73
CA ILE A 57 -22.11 1.22 4.09
C ILE A 57 -20.60 1.03 4.07
N TRP A 58 -20.10 -0.08 3.50
CA TRP A 58 -18.66 -0.36 3.43
C TRP A 58 -17.92 0.63 2.55
N THR A 59 -18.50 1.05 1.43
CA THR A 59 -17.90 2.07 0.55
C THR A 59 -17.76 3.40 1.27
N VAL A 60 -18.81 3.86 1.96
CA VAL A 60 -18.75 5.11 2.74
C VAL A 60 -17.74 5.00 3.87
N LEU A 61 -17.74 3.88 4.61
CA LEU A 61 -16.77 3.65 5.69
C LEU A 61 -15.34 3.67 5.16
N ALA A 62 -15.07 2.98 4.06
CA ALA A 62 -13.76 2.97 3.42
C ALA A 62 -13.33 4.39 2.99
N ALA A 63 -14.24 5.14 2.36
CA ALA A 63 -13.96 6.52 1.96
C ALA A 63 -13.64 7.42 3.17
N VAL A 64 -14.39 7.32 4.26
CA VAL A 64 -14.13 8.07 5.50
C VAL A 64 -12.76 7.70 6.09
N ILE A 65 -12.43 6.40 6.14
CA ILE A 65 -11.12 5.94 6.64
C ILE A 65 -9.99 6.49 5.76
N ILE A 66 -10.12 6.40 4.44
CA ILE A 66 -9.10 6.91 3.51
C ILE A 66 -8.90 8.42 3.69
N LEU A 67 -9.99 9.18 3.80
CA LEU A 67 -9.92 10.62 4.02
C LEU A 67 -9.30 10.96 5.39
N ALA A 68 -9.66 10.22 6.44
CA ALA A 68 -9.10 10.42 7.77
C ALA A 68 -7.59 10.11 7.81
N VAL A 69 -7.16 8.99 7.21
CA VAL A 69 -5.74 8.64 7.09
C VAL A 69 -5.01 9.69 6.24
N GLY A 70 -5.57 10.09 5.10
CA GLY A 70 -5.00 11.13 4.24
C GLY A 70 -4.82 12.46 4.98
N TYR A 71 -5.81 12.86 5.78
CA TYR A 71 -5.71 14.06 6.63
C TYR A 71 -4.60 13.94 7.67
N VAL A 72 -4.50 12.79 8.38
CA VAL A 72 -3.45 12.57 9.38
C VAL A 72 -2.06 12.62 8.74
N LEU A 73 -1.88 11.98 7.59
CA LEU A 73 -0.62 11.99 6.86
C LEU A 73 -0.26 13.42 6.39
N TYR A 74 -1.23 14.16 5.89
CA TYR A 74 -1.04 15.55 5.49
C TYR A 74 -0.66 16.44 6.69
N ASP A 75 -1.42 16.37 7.79
CA ASP A 75 -1.21 17.19 8.99
C ASP A 75 0.13 16.87 9.66
N ALA A 76 0.53 15.59 9.71
CA ALA A 76 1.80 15.17 10.29
C ALA A 76 3.02 15.60 9.46
N ASN A 77 2.92 15.62 8.12
CA ASN A 77 4.08 15.85 7.25
C ASN A 77 4.10 17.29 6.68
N ALA A 78 3.03 17.71 5.99
CA ALA A 78 2.93 19.03 5.39
C ALA A 78 2.42 20.09 6.37
N GLY A 79 1.57 19.71 7.32
CA GLY A 79 1.08 20.60 8.38
C GLY A 79 2.09 20.88 9.49
N GLY A 80 3.15 20.09 9.60
CA GLY A 80 4.19 20.25 10.62
C GLY A 80 3.73 19.90 12.05
N HIS A 81 2.63 19.15 12.21
CA HIS A 81 2.05 18.80 13.50
C HIS A 81 2.30 17.33 13.89
N ALA A 82 3.47 16.78 13.56
CA ALA A 82 3.80 15.38 13.84
C ALA A 82 3.72 15.03 15.33
N ASP A 83 4.19 15.94 16.20
CA ASP A 83 4.20 15.74 17.67
C ASP A 83 2.81 15.53 18.27
N LYS A 84 1.76 16.05 17.62
CA LYS A 84 0.36 15.88 18.01
C LYS A 84 -0.06 14.41 18.07
N TYR A 85 0.58 13.56 17.31
CA TYR A 85 0.22 12.14 17.19
C TYR A 85 0.94 11.23 18.19
N GLY A 86 1.81 11.77 19.06
CA GLY A 86 2.47 11.04 20.14
C GLY A 86 3.14 9.76 19.66
N SER A 87 2.81 8.62 20.25
CA SER A 87 3.41 7.32 19.88
C SER A 87 3.09 6.83 18.47
N VAL A 88 2.08 7.41 17.80
CA VAL A 88 1.69 7.08 16.43
C VAL A 88 2.53 7.88 15.42
N GLN A 89 3.18 8.96 15.84
CA GLN A 89 4.04 9.81 15.01
C GLN A 89 5.01 8.99 14.16
N ARG A 90 5.68 8.02 14.73
CA ARG A 90 6.65 7.14 14.03
C ARG A 90 6.09 6.34 12.85
N TYR A 91 4.75 6.26 12.73
CA TYR A 91 4.08 5.58 11.61
C TYR A 91 3.53 6.53 10.57
N VAL A 92 3.25 7.77 10.96
CA VAL A 92 2.57 8.75 10.11
C VAL A 92 3.47 9.90 9.67
N HIS A 93 4.60 10.12 10.34
CA HIS A 93 5.59 11.12 9.97
C HIS A 93 6.73 10.48 9.17
N PHE A 94 6.94 10.94 7.94
CA PHE A 94 7.94 10.40 7.01
C PHE A 94 9.26 11.15 7.19
N ASP A 95 10.05 10.71 8.16
CA ASP A 95 11.43 11.14 8.39
C ASP A 95 12.42 10.00 8.03
N ASP A 96 13.71 10.24 8.24
CA ASP A 96 14.74 9.24 7.96
C ASP A 96 14.58 7.94 8.76
N ASP A 97 13.99 8.00 9.97
CA ASP A 97 13.78 6.84 10.84
C ASP A 97 12.48 6.08 10.53
N TRP A 98 11.64 6.63 9.66
CA TRP A 98 10.36 6.02 9.30
C TRP A 98 10.53 4.62 8.73
N GLY A 99 9.67 3.70 9.19
CA GLY A 99 9.61 2.33 8.67
C GLY A 99 10.90 1.53 8.88
N THR A 100 11.61 1.77 9.98
CA THR A 100 12.93 1.17 10.23
C THR A 100 13.95 1.64 9.19
N GLN A 101 14.11 2.98 9.09
CA GLN A 101 15.07 3.70 8.22
C GLN A 101 14.75 3.64 6.71
N ARG A 102 13.55 3.15 6.34
CA ARG A 102 13.12 3.21 4.94
C ARG A 102 13.03 4.65 4.42
N GLY A 103 12.62 5.60 5.29
CA GLY A 103 12.58 7.01 4.93
C GLY A 103 13.93 7.53 4.47
N MET A 104 15.01 7.19 5.19
CA MET A 104 16.38 7.53 4.78
C MET A 104 16.74 6.89 3.44
N VAL A 105 16.49 5.59 3.27
CA VAL A 105 16.80 4.87 2.03
C VAL A 105 16.05 5.46 0.84
N TRP A 106 14.79 5.83 1.02
CA TRP A 106 13.98 6.47 -0.04
C TRP A 106 14.50 7.86 -0.39
N ARG A 107 14.86 8.67 0.64
CA ARG A 107 15.45 9.98 0.43
C ARG A 107 16.76 9.87 -0.35
N LEU A 108 17.68 9.02 0.09
CA LEU A 108 18.97 8.82 -0.58
C LEU A 108 18.79 8.37 -2.03
N ALA A 109 17.92 7.39 -2.30
CA ALA A 109 17.64 6.92 -3.66
C ALA A 109 17.10 8.02 -4.58
N LEU A 110 16.24 8.91 -4.06
CA LEU A 110 15.71 10.05 -4.83
C LEU A 110 16.74 11.16 -5.01
N ASP A 111 17.61 11.38 -4.02
CA ASP A 111 18.70 12.35 -4.10
C ASP A 111 19.76 11.88 -5.11
N ASP A 112 20.12 10.60 -5.13
CA ASP A 112 21.01 10.00 -6.13
C ASP A 112 20.44 10.15 -7.53
N TYR A 113 19.16 9.80 -7.72
CA TYR A 113 18.48 9.97 -9.01
C TYR A 113 18.54 11.42 -9.48
N LYS A 114 18.36 12.38 -8.58
CA LYS A 114 18.31 13.80 -8.90
C LYS A 114 19.69 14.36 -9.23
N ASN A 115 20.71 14.02 -8.43
CA ASN A 115 21.98 14.72 -8.40
C ASN A 115 23.12 13.95 -9.09
N GLU A 116 23.10 12.60 -9.01
CA GLU A 116 24.22 11.76 -9.46
C GLU A 116 23.95 11.10 -10.81
N PHE A 117 22.67 10.82 -11.16
CA PHE A 117 22.33 10.14 -12.40
C PHE A 117 22.61 10.99 -13.62
N THR A 118 23.26 10.40 -14.62
CA THR A 118 23.36 10.94 -15.96
C THR A 118 22.00 10.97 -16.66
N TRP A 119 21.87 11.68 -17.78
CA TRP A 119 20.61 11.76 -18.52
C TRP A 119 20.08 10.39 -18.95
N ASN A 120 20.97 9.49 -19.39
CA ASN A 120 20.58 8.15 -19.80
C ASN A 120 20.06 7.33 -18.60
N GLU A 121 20.71 7.42 -17.43
CA GLU A 121 20.29 6.73 -16.21
C GLU A 121 18.97 7.30 -15.67
N LYS A 122 18.71 8.60 -15.87
CA LYS A 122 17.41 9.19 -15.51
C LYS A 122 16.25 8.63 -16.35
N VAL A 123 16.50 8.12 -17.54
CA VAL A 123 15.48 7.56 -18.43
C VAL A 123 15.36 6.04 -18.28
N PHE A 124 16.49 5.33 -18.23
CA PHE A 124 16.56 3.87 -18.28
C PHE A 124 16.94 3.22 -16.94
N GLY A 125 17.20 4.03 -15.90
CA GLY A 125 17.70 3.56 -14.61
C GLY A 125 19.20 3.33 -14.61
N TYR A 126 19.73 3.10 -13.42
CA TYR A 126 21.16 2.84 -13.21
C TYR A 126 21.59 1.43 -13.66
N GLY A 127 20.64 0.51 -13.71
CA GLY A 127 20.81 -0.88 -14.11
C GLY A 127 20.03 -1.84 -13.22
N PRO A 128 19.57 -2.98 -13.75
CA PRO A 128 18.87 -4.00 -12.95
C PRO A 128 19.77 -4.47 -11.79
N GLU A 129 19.18 -4.66 -10.60
CA GLU A 129 19.84 -5.18 -9.38
C GLU A 129 21.04 -4.35 -8.88
N THR A 130 21.15 -3.08 -9.27
CA THR A 130 22.30 -2.21 -8.93
C THR A 130 22.09 -1.35 -7.69
N PHE A 131 20.96 -1.47 -6.99
CA PHE A 131 20.64 -0.61 -5.84
C PHE A 131 21.74 -0.62 -4.77
N GLY A 132 22.23 -1.79 -4.40
CA GLY A 132 23.34 -1.92 -3.44
C GLY A 132 24.63 -1.29 -3.93
N ILE A 133 24.89 -1.30 -5.25
CA ILE A 133 26.05 -0.63 -5.86
C ILE A 133 25.92 0.88 -5.72
N MET A 134 24.73 1.44 -6.01
CA MET A 134 24.43 2.87 -5.84
C MET A 134 24.63 3.30 -4.39
N THR A 135 24.01 2.58 -3.44
CA THR A 135 24.12 2.89 -2.01
C THR A 135 25.56 2.84 -1.54
N HIS A 136 26.32 1.85 -1.97
CA HIS A 136 27.75 1.74 -1.61
C HIS A 136 28.58 2.85 -2.24
N GLN A 137 28.31 3.23 -3.48
CA GLN A 137 29.10 4.21 -4.21
C GLN A 137 28.90 5.65 -3.70
N TRP A 138 27.67 6.04 -3.41
CA TRP A 138 27.35 7.44 -3.11
C TRP A 138 26.96 7.70 -1.67
N ASN A 139 26.44 6.69 -0.96
CA ASN A 139 25.85 6.87 0.37
C ASN A 139 26.45 6.01 1.46
N ASN A 140 27.61 5.37 1.20
CA ASN A 140 28.25 4.44 2.13
C ASN A 140 28.51 5.08 3.51
N ASP A 141 29.05 6.28 3.54
CA ASP A 141 29.42 6.95 4.79
C ASP A 141 28.20 7.32 5.63
N GLU A 142 27.13 7.81 5.00
CA GLU A 142 25.90 8.16 5.70
C GLU A 142 25.15 6.91 6.19
N THR A 143 25.05 5.87 5.38
CA THR A 143 24.38 4.63 5.75
C THR A 143 25.09 3.89 6.86
N ILE A 144 26.42 3.78 6.80
CA ILE A 144 27.21 3.14 7.85
C ILE A 144 27.18 3.95 9.15
N ALA A 145 27.26 5.28 9.07
CA ALA A 145 27.21 6.14 10.26
C ALA A 145 25.89 6.01 11.03
N LYS A 146 24.75 5.85 10.33
CA LYS A 146 23.43 5.78 10.95
C LYS A 146 23.02 4.35 11.31
N THR A 147 23.37 3.35 10.51
CA THR A 147 22.73 2.03 10.57
C THR A 147 23.68 0.85 10.65
N THR A 148 24.98 1.08 10.38
CA THR A 148 26.00 0.00 10.23
C THR A 148 25.65 -1.04 9.16
N VAL A 149 24.69 -0.76 8.26
CA VAL A 149 24.22 -1.67 7.22
C VAL A 149 24.29 -0.97 5.87
N ILE A 150 24.70 -1.70 4.83
CA ILE A 150 24.58 -1.26 3.44
C ILE A 150 23.24 -1.79 2.91
N TYR A 151 22.42 -0.89 2.40
CA TYR A 151 21.10 -1.26 1.84
C TYR A 151 21.28 -1.71 0.39
N ASP A 152 20.86 -2.92 0.11
CA ASP A 152 20.83 -3.52 -1.24
C ASP A 152 19.46 -3.39 -1.92
N ASN A 153 18.49 -2.83 -1.20
CA ASN A 153 17.12 -2.70 -1.70
C ASN A 153 16.40 -1.49 -1.09
N ALA A 154 15.53 -0.85 -1.88
CA ALA A 154 14.74 0.30 -1.46
C ALA A 154 13.61 -0.03 -0.47
N HIS A 155 13.25 -1.30 -0.26
CA HIS A 155 12.04 -1.71 0.47
C HIS A 155 10.75 -1.03 -0.02
N ASN A 156 10.73 -0.69 -1.29
CA ASN A 156 9.62 -0.18 -2.07
C ASN A 156 9.90 -0.61 -3.51
N GLU A 157 9.15 -1.58 -4.02
CA GLU A 157 9.40 -2.20 -5.32
C GLU A 157 9.28 -1.17 -6.48
N TYR A 158 8.37 -0.22 -6.36
CA TYR A 158 8.22 0.83 -7.38
C TYR A 158 9.41 1.79 -7.39
N LEU A 159 9.91 2.20 -6.22
CA LEU A 159 11.10 3.02 -6.11
C LEU A 159 12.34 2.25 -6.57
N GLN A 160 12.45 0.97 -6.21
CA GLN A 160 13.50 0.08 -6.70
C GLN A 160 13.54 0.09 -8.22
N TYR A 161 12.41 -0.18 -8.88
CA TYR A 161 12.33 -0.16 -10.34
C TYR A 161 12.54 1.22 -10.93
N PHE A 162 12.06 2.27 -10.25
CA PHE A 162 12.27 3.64 -10.71
C PHE A 162 13.76 3.99 -10.84
N VAL A 163 14.58 3.64 -9.87
CA VAL A 163 16.01 3.95 -9.90
C VAL A 163 16.83 2.93 -10.68
N THR A 164 16.41 1.66 -10.77
CA THR A 164 17.20 0.60 -11.41
C THR A 164 16.86 0.37 -12.88
N ILE A 165 15.60 0.48 -13.29
CA ILE A 165 15.14 0.31 -14.68
C ILE A 165 14.45 1.54 -15.26
N GLY A 166 14.47 2.64 -14.51
CA GLY A 166 13.99 3.96 -14.93
C GLY A 166 12.47 4.13 -14.97
N PRO A 167 12.01 5.38 -15.20
CA PRO A 167 10.59 5.71 -15.31
C PRO A 167 9.84 4.88 -16.35
N ILE A 168 10.46 4.58 -17.50
CA ILE A 168 9.85 3.77 -18.57
C ILE A 168 9.60 2.34 -18.05
N GLY A 169 10.58 1.76 -17.34
CA GLY A 169 10.47 0.42 -16.79
C GLY A 169 9.37 0.33 -15.74
N VAL A 170 9.34 1.25 -14.77
CA VAL A 170 8.30 1.25 -13.73
C VAL A 170 6.91 1.52 -14.29
N LEU A 171 6.77 2.42 -15.26
CA LEU A 171 5.48 2.67 -15.93
C LEU A 171 4.98 1.44 -16.68
N SER A 172 5.88 0.71 -17.35
CA SER A 172 5.55 -0.55 -18.02
C SER A 172 5.11 -1.62 -17.01
N TYR A 173 5.82 -1.76 -15.90
CA TYR A 173 5.48 -2.69 -14.83
C TYR A 173 4.10 -2.39 -14.23
N VAL A 174 3.86 -1.14 -13.83
CA VAL A 174 2.57 -0.70 -13.28
C VAL A 174 1.46 -0.86 -14.34
N GLY A 175 1.76 -0.55 -15.61
CA GLY A 175 0.84 -0.75 -16.72
C GLY A 175 0.39 -2.19 -16.85
N ILE A 176 1.29 -3.16 -16.76
CA ILE A 176 0.96 -4.60 -16.79
C ILE A 176 0.03 -4.97 -15.63
N LEU A 177 0.34 -4.53 -14.39
CA LEU A 177 -0.50 -4.81 -13.22
C LEU A 177 -1.91 -4.21 -13.39
N ILE A 178 -2.00 -2.97 -13.87
CA ILE A 178 -3.28 -2.29 -14.11
C ILE A 178 -4.08 -3.02 -15.20
N CYS A 179 -3.45 -3.34 -16.33
CA CYS A 179 -4.13 -4.05 -17.43
C CYS A 179 -4.67 -5.41 -16.99
N ALA A 180 -3.84 -6.19 -16.26
CA ALA A 180 -4.27 -7.47 -15.72
C ALA A 180 -5.44 -7.32 -14.73
N CYS A 181 -5.37 -6.35 -13.82
CA CYS A 181 -6.46 -6.06 -12.89
C CYS A 181 -7.75 -5.64 -13.61
N ILE A 182 -7.66 -4.80 -14.65
CA ILE A 182 -8.82 -4.39 -15.45
C ILE A 182 -9.44 -5.61 -16.13
N GLU A 183 -8.62 -6.47 -16.74
CA GLU A 183 -9.09 -7.65 -17.46
C GLU A 183 -9.77 -8.64 -16.51
N MET A 184 -9.14 -8.98 -15.40
CA MET A 184 -9.73 -9.83 -14.38
C MET A 184 -11.03 -9.25 -13.79
N ASN A 185 -11.08 -7.93 -13.55
CA ASN A 185 -12.29 -7.27 -13.04
C ASN A 185 -13.46 -7.29 -14.04
N ARG A 186 -13.19 -7.20 -15.33
CA ARG A 186 -14.23 -7.31 -16.37
C ARG A 186 -14.88 -8.69 -16.40
N ARG A 187 -14.13 -9.72 -16.04
CA ARG A 187 -14.50 -11.14 -16.16
C ARG A 187 -14.82 -11.84 -14.83
N LYS A 188 -14.77 -11.11 -13.72
CA LYS A 188 -14.98 -11.63 -12.35
C LYS A 188 -16.32 -12.37 -12.13
N GLU A 189 -17.35 -12.04 -12.92
CA GLU A 189 -18.66 -12.67 -12.82
C GLU A 189 -18.71 -14.07 -13.44
N LYS A 190 -17.75 -14.40 -14.31
CA LYS A 190 -17.65 -15.70 -14.97
C LYS A 190 -17.07 -16.79 -14.06
N SER A 191 -16.13 -16.44 -13.17
CA SER A 191 -15.48 -17.40 -12.28
C SER A 191 -15.06 -16.80 -10.95
N PRO A 192 -15.37 -17.41 -9.79
CA PRO A 192 -14.89 -16.97 -8.48
C PRO A 192 -13.37 -17.02 -8.35
N TYR A 193 -12.70 -17.88 -9.12
CA TYR A 193 -11.24 -17.97 -9.12
C TYR A 193 -10.59 -16.73 -9.72
N VAL A 194 -11.18 -16.15 -10.77
CA VAL A 194 -10.71 -14.86 -11.36
C VAL A 194 -10.78 -13.74 -10.34
N LEU A 195 -11.85 -13.70 -9.55
CA LEU A 195 -11.98 -12.71 -8.47
C LEU A 195 -10.90 -12.91 -7.39
N GLY A 196 -10.58 -14.16 -7.04
CA GLY A 196 -9.49 -14.48 -6.10
C GLY A 196 -8.14 -14.02 -6.63
N CYS A 197 -7.83 -14.29 -7.90
CA CYS A 197 -6.60 -13.84 -8.57
C CYS A 197 -6.52 -12.30 -8.59
N PHE A 198 -7.61 -11.62 -8.93
CA PHE A 198 -7.68 -10.16 -8.92
C PHE A 198 -7.30 -9.56 -7.56
N PHE A 199 -7.91 -10.04 -6.47
CA PHE A 199 -7.59 -9.54 -5.14
C PHE A 199 -6.17 -9.88 -4.70
N ALA A 200 -5.66 -11.07 -5.05
CA ALA A 200 -4.29 -11.44 -4.74
C ALA A 200 -3.27 -10.51 -5.41
N VAL A 201 -3.44 -10.22 -6.71
CA VAL A 201 -2.58 -9.28 -7.45
C VAL A 201 -2.72 -7.86 -6.90
N LEU A 202 -3.94 -7.42 -6.57
CA LEU A 202 -4.17 -6.11 -5.97
C LEU A 202 -3.51 -5.97 -4.60
N CYS A 203 -3.61 -6.98 -3.74
CA CYS A 203 -2.94 -7.00 -2.44
C CYS A 203 -1.43 -6.96 -2.59
N TYR A 204 -0.86 -7.71 -3.55
CA TYR A 204 0.56 -7.63 -3.85
C TYR A 204 0.97 -6.23 -4.29
N ALA A 205 0.25 -5.62 -5.22
CA ALA A 205 0.53 -4.27 -5.70
C ALA A 205 0.51 -3.22 -4.58
N VAL A 206 -0.41 -3.33 -3.63
CA VAL A 206 -0.45 -2.46 -2.44
C VAL A 206 0.75 -2.74 -1.52
N GLN A 207 1.07 -4.00 -1.25
CA GLN A 207 2.21 -4.37 -0.41
C GLN A 207 3.54 -3.90 -1.01
N ALA A 208 3.70 -3.94 -2.32
CA ALA A 208 4.90 -3.54 -3.05
C ALA A 208 5.30 -2.07 -2.79
N THR A 209 4.39 -1.22 -2.32
CA THR A 209 4.68 0.18 -1.95
C THR A 209 5.59 0.31 -0.72
N VAL A 210 5.63 -0.70 0.15
CA VAL A 210 6.39 -0.69 1.41
C VAL A 210 7.21 -1.96 1.61
N ASN A 211 7.40 -2.76 0.57
CA ASN A 211 8.14 -4.01 0.65
C ASN A 211 8.98 -4.23 -0.60
N LEU A 212 9.86 -5.21 -0.54
CA LEU A 212 10.74 -5.62 -1.64
C LEU A 212 10.11 -6.75 -2.46
N CYS A 213 10.53 -6.88 -3.70
CA CYS A 213 10.25 -8.03 -4.54
C CYS A 213 10.95 -9.28 -3.97
N VAL A 214 10.16 -10.20 -3.41
CA VAL A 214 10.70 -11.44 -2.83
C VAL A 214 10.67 -12.55 -3.87
N PRO A 215 11.80 -13.20 -4.18
CA PRO A 215 11.88 -14.26 -5.20
C PRO A 215 10.90 -15.41 -5.01
N ILE A 216 10.40 -15.64 -3.79
CA ILE A 216 9.41 -16.68 -3.48
C ILE A 216 7.99 -16.21 -3.82
N VAL A 217 7.69 -14.92 -3.64
CA VAL A 217 6.32 -14.36 -3.76
C VAL A 217 6.06 -13.84 -5.17
N ALA A 218 7.02 -13.19 -5.81
CA ALA A 218 6.85 -12.61 -7.13
C ALA A 218 6.41 -13.63 -8.21
N PRO A 219 7.01 -14.83 -8.31
CA PRO A 219 6.55 -15.84 -9.26
C PRO A 219 5.09 -16.27 -9.04
N ILE A 220 4.65 -16.35 -7.77
CA ILE A 220 3.27 -16.70 -7.43
C ILE A 220 2.32 -15.59 -7.91
N MET A 221 2.68 -14.33 -7.72
CA MET A 221 1.91 -13.19 -8.23
C MET A 221 1.78 -13.26 -9.75
N TRP A 222 2.88 -13.49 -10.49
CA TRP A 222 2.86 -13.63 -11.94
C TRP A 222 2.02 -14.82 -12.42
N MET A 223 2.09 -15.96 -11.71
CA MET A 223 1.24 -17.12 -11.98
C MET A 223 -0.24 -16.79 -11.78
N LEU A 224 -0.62 -16.18 -10.66
CA LEU A 224 -2.00 -15.82 -10.39
C LEU A 224 -2.52 -14.79 -11.39
N MET A 225 -1.69 -13.85 -11.82
CA MET A 225 -2.02 -12.90 -12.87
C MET A 225 -2.27 -13.62 -14.20
N SER A 226 -1.40 -14.55 -14.59
CA SER A 226 -1.54 -15.32 -15.82
C SER A 226 -2.77 -16.23 -15.79
N VAL A 227 -3.01 -16.96 -14.70
CA VAL A 227 -4.19 -17.80 -14.53
C VAL A 227 -5.48 -16.98 -14.56
N GLY A 228 -5.51 -15.85 -13.84
CA GLY A 228 -6.67 -14.97 -13.77
C GLY A 228 -7.04 -14.33 -15.11
N THR A 229 -6.04 -14.05 -15.97
CA THR A 229 -6.27 -13.51 -17.31
C THR A 229 -6.58 -14.62 -18.34
N ALA A 230 -5.95 -15.81 -18.27
CA ALA A 230 -6.15 -16.92 -19.20
C ALA A 230 -7.52 -17.59 -19.05
N GLN A 231 -7.99 -17.87 -17.82
CA GLN A 231 -9.33 -18.45 -17.59
C GLN A 231 -10.48 -17.61 -18.13
N SER A 232 -10.16 -16.42 -18.57
CA SER A 232 -11.10 -15.52 -19.18
C SER A 232 -11.36 -15.80 -20.66
N GLU A 233 -10.50 -16.56 -21.34
CA GLU A 233 -10.58 -16.83 -22.80
C GLU A 233 -11.32 -18.12 -23.15
N ASP A 234 -11.35 -19.11 -22.25
CA ASP A 234 -11.86 -20.46 -22.55
C ASP A 234 -13.39 -20.60 -22.55
N GLU A 235 -14.17 -19.51 -22.37
CA GLU A 235 -15.64 -19.55 -22.31
C GLU A 235 -16.35 -18.76 -23.45
N GLU A 236 -15.65 -18.36 -24.50
CA GLU A 236 -16.24 -17.83 -25.74
C GLU A 236 -16.39 -18.95 -26.79
#